data_d874b74229b0603a247e140b2964fdce
#
_entry.id   d874b74229b0603a247e140b2964fdce
#
_cell.length_a   1.000
_cell.length_b   1.000
_cell.length_c   1.000
_cell.angle_alpha   90.00
_cell.angle_beta   90.00
_cell.angle_gamma   90.00
#
_symmetry.space_group_name_H-M   'P 1'
#
loop_
_entity.id
_entity.type
_entity.pdbx_description
1 polymer ?
#
loop_
_entity_poly.entity_id
_entity_poly.type
_entity_poly.pdbx_seq_one_letter_code
_entity_poly.pdbx_strand_id
1 'polypeptide(L)'
;MGIRSDLVTGLAALLDAEGACTWTPSGAVDVEADSPPVFRTIYPDTPDIAAALTAYATGGDEPTLSGSVLMLQVRTRSSLDDLGAAEDLDDAISQVLMGNFPILLNTGCTVSVIIRVSSSPIGRDSRGRMELSTNYRIMVHDPGPHRG
;
A
#
# COMPACT_ATOMS: atom_id res chain seq x y z
N MET A 1 1.18 16.96 7.64
CA MET A 1 0.71 15.57 7.69
C MET A 1 1.74 14.70 8.35
N GLY A 2 1.32 13.62 8.97
CA GLY A 2 2.23 12.71 9.64
C GLY A 2 2.92 11.77 8.68
N ILE A 3 3.98 11.13 9.15
CA ILE A 3 4.81 10.24 8.35
C ILE A 3 4.03 9.03 7.80
N ARG A 4 3.05 8.51 8.55
CA ARG A 4 2.23 7.39 8.08
C ARG A 4 1.39 7.80 6.88
N SER A 5 0.78 8.97 6.94
CA SER A 5 -0.03 9.51 5.84
C SER A 5 0.82 9.79 4.62
N ASP A 6 1.99 10.40 4.82
CA ASP A 6 2.91 10.72 3.74
C ASP A 6 3.43 9.45 3.06
N LEU A 7 3.74 8.42 3.85
CA LEU A 7 4.18 7.13 3.31
C LEU A 7 3.09 6.49 2.45
N VAL A 8 1.87 6.38 2.97
CA VAL A 8 0.76 5.74 2.25
C VAL A 8 0.43 6.50 0.97
N THR A 9 0.31 7.82 1.06
CA THR A 9 0.00 8.66 -0.11
C THR A 9 1.11 8.55 -1.16
N GLY A 10 2.37 8.61 -0.73
CA GLY A 10 3.50 8.50 -1.63
C GLY A 10 3.60 7.13 -2.30
N LEU A 11 3.36 6.06 -1.55
CA LEU A 11 3.38 4.71 -2.12
C LEU A 11 2.20 4.48 -3.07
N ALA A 12 1.02 5.00 -2.75
CA ALA A 12 -0.13 4.91 -3.65
C ALA A 12 0.15 5.60 -4.98
N ALA A 13 0.75 6.79 -4.93
CA ALA A 13 1.15 7.51 -6.14
C ALA A 13 2.21 6.74 -6.95
N LEU A 14 3.15 6.08 -6.25
CA LEU A 14 4.15 5.24 -6.89
C LEU A 14 3.51 4.05 -7.61
N LEU A 15 2.55 3.38 -6.98
CA LEU A 15 1.83 2.26 -7.58
C LEU A 15 1.09 2.70 -8.84
N ASP A 16 0.53 3.90 -8.84
CA ASP A 16 -0.13 4.48 -10.01
C ASP A 16 0.89 4.76 -11.12
N ALA A 17 2.00 5.41 -10.78
CA ALA A 17 3.04 5.73 -11.74
C ALA A 17 3.63 4.48 -12.41
N GLU A 18 3.72 3.38 -11.69
CA GLU A 18 4.24 2.10 -12.18
C GLU A 18 3.17 1.21 -12.81
N GLY A 19 1.92 1.65 -12.82
CA GLY A 19 0.84 0.94 -13.50
C GLY A 19 0.23 -0.23 -12.74
N ALA A 20 0.59 -0.45 -11.48
CA ALA A 20 0.03 -1.54 -10.68
C ALA A 20 -1.38 -1.25 -10.20
N CYS A 21 -1.66 -0.01 -9.84
CA CYS A 21 -2.95 0.44 -9.33
C CYS A 21 -3.26 1.82 -9.84
N THR A 22 -4.52 2.22 -9.70
CA THR A 22 -4.93 3.60 -9.98
C THR A 22 -5.18 4.32 -8.66
N TRP A 23 -4.46 5.42 -8.43
CA TRP A 23 -4.59 6.24 -7.24
C TRP A 23 -5.32 7.53 -7.55
N THR A 24 -6.39 7.79 -6.81
CA THR A 24 -7.14 9.06 -6.88
C THR A 24 -7.15 9.66 -5.49
N PRO A 25 -6.48 10.80 -5.25
CA PRO A 25 -6.39 11.38 -3.91
C PRO A 25 -7.73 11.65 -3.23
N SER A 26 -8.77 11.95 -4.01
CA SER A 26 -10.11 12.19 -3.48
C SER A 26 -10.84 10.90 -3.09
N GLY A 27 -10.30 9.73 -3.44
CA GLY A 27 -10.98 8.45 -3.23
C GLY A 27 -12.04 8.13 -4.26
N ALA A 28 -12.19 8.93 -5.31
CA ALA A 28 -13.14 8.65 -6.38
C ALA A 28 -12.67 7.44 -7.20
N VAL A 29 -13.61 6.66 -7.71
CA VAL A 29 -13.31 5.51 -8.56
C VAL A 29 -13.34 5.94 -10.01
N ASP A 30 -12.25 5.67 -10.74
CA ASP A 30 -12.19 5.90 -12.17
C ASP A 30 -12.58 4.59 -12.87
N VAL A 31 -13.81 4.54 -13.40
CA VAL A 31 -14.34 3.33 -14.04
C VAL A 31 -13.67 3.01 -15.37
N GLU A 32 -12.91 3.94 -15.93
CA GLU A 32 -12.19 3.74 -17.19
C GLU A 32 -10.71 3.45 -16.98
N ALA A 33 -10.26 3.36 -15.73
CA ALA A 33 -8.87 3.07 -15.42
C ALA A 33 -8.48 1.66 -15.84
N ASP A 34 -7.24 1.50 -16.31
CA ASP A 34 -6.72 0.21 -16.78
C ASP A 34 -6.28 -0.70 -15.63
N SER A 35 -6.13 -0.18 -14.44
CA SER A 35 -5.69 -0.94 -13.28
C SER A 35 -6.64 -0.79 -12.12
N PRO A 36 -6.68 -1.75 -11.17
CA PRO A 36 -7.56 -1.67 -10.01
C PRO A 36 -7.25 -0.47 -9.14
N PRO A 37 -8.26 0.11 -8.47
CA PRO A 37 -8.04 1.25 -7.58
C PRO A 37 -7.32 0.85 -6.30
N VAL A 38 -6.51 1.76 -5.78
CA VAL A 38 -5.90 1.64 -4.46
C VAL A 38 -6.43 2.76 -3.56
N PHE A 39 -6.72 2.41 -2.31
CA PHE A 39 -7.31 3.31 -1.33
C PHE A 39 -6.46 3.34 -0.06
N ARG A 40 -6.70 4.34 0.77
CA ARG A 40 -6.11 4.39 2.10
C ARG A 40 -7.02 3.64 3.07
N THR A 41 -6.46 2.66 3.76
CA THR A 41 -7.04 1.95 4.90
C THR A 41 -8.28 1.12 4.55
N ILE A 42 -9.28 1.71 3.90
CA ILE A 42 -10.56 1.06 3.62
C ILE A 42 -10.87 1.19 2.14
N TYR A 43 -11.19 0.08 1.49
CA TYR A 43 -11.71 0.13 0.13
C TYR A 43 -13.24 0.05 0.13
N PRO A 44 -13.88 0.72 -0.83
CA PRO A 44 -15.34 0.68 -0.92
C PRO A 44 -15.83 -0.68 -1.38
N ASP A 45 -17.15 -0.88 -1.30
CA ASP A 45 -17.77 -2.12 -1.73
C ASP A 45 -17.63 -2.37 -3.24
N THR A 46 -17.52 -1.32 -4.02
CA THR A 46 -17.28 -1.40 -5.47
C THR A 46 -16.12 -0.49 -5.86
N PRO A 47 -15.31 -0.89 -6.86
CA PRO A 47 -15.37 -2.13 -7.63
C PRO A 47 -14.91 -3.34 -6.81
N ASP A 48 -15.17 -4.54 -7.29
CA ASP A 48 -14.81 -5.77 -6.58
C ASP A 48 -13.30 -5.86 -6.35
N ILE A 49 -12.52 -5.70 -7.41
CA ILE A 49 -11.06 -5.82 -7.34
C ILE A 49 -10.50 -4.48 -6.91
N ALA A 50 -9.86 -4.47 -5.75
CA ALA A 50 -9.32 -3.24 -5.16
C ALA A 50 -8.20 -3.57 -4.17
N ALA A 51 -7.40 -2.55 -3.87
CA ALA A 51 -6.36 -2.63 -2.84
C ALA A 51 -6.52 -1.52 -1.82
N ALA A 52 -6.06 -1.76 -0.60
CA ALA A 52 -6.03 -0.75 0.46
C ALA A 52 -4.68 -0.81 1.17
N LEU A 53 -4.09 0.35 1.41
CA LEU A 53 -2.81 0.50 2.09
C LEU A 53 -3.04 1.11 3.47
N THR A 54 -2.44 0.50 4.49
CA THR A 54 -2.48 1.02 5.86
C THR A 54 -1.06 0.99 6.44
N ALA A 55 -0.57 2.14 6.86
CA ALA A 55 0.70 2.22 7.58
C ALA A 55 0.43 2.24 9.08
N TYR A 56 1.23 1.49 9.84
CA TYR A 56 1.08 1.43 11.28
C TYR A 56 2.44 1.21 11.94
N ALA A 57 2.55 1.63 13.20
CA ALA A 57 3.75 1.41 13.99
C ALA A 57 3.57 0.12 14.79
N THR A 58 4.67 -0.63 14.94
CA THR A 58 4.66 -1.78 15.86
C THR A 58 5.05 -1.29 17.26
N GLY A 59 4.46 -1.89 18.28
CA GLY A 59 4.81 -1.56 19.66
C GLY A 59 6.27 -1.93 19.91
N GLY A 60 7.06 -0.99 20.42
CA GLY A 60 8.46 -1.20 20.70
C GLY A 60 9.41 -0.76 19.60
N ASP A 61 8.90 -0.40 18.42
CA ASP A 61 9.75 0.21 17.40
C ASP A 61 10.11 1.62 17.79
N GLU A 62 11.40 1.94 17.65
CA GLU A 62 11.91 3.24 18.01
C GLU A 62 12.36 4.00 16.78
N PRO A 63 12.15 5.34 16.73
CA PRO A 63 12.73 6.13 15.67
C PRO A 63 14.26 6.04 15.72
N THR A 64 14.87 5.90 14.56
CA THR A 64 16.32 5.94 14.47
C THR A 64 16.78 7.38 14.22
N LEU A 65 18.09 7.62 14.30
CA LEU A 65 18.64 8.93 13.98
C LEU A 65 18.36 9.34 12.53
N SER A 66 18.20 8.37 11.64
CA SER A 66 17.99 8.62 10.22
C SER A 66 16.56 8.35 9.76
N GLY A 67 15.68 7.90 10.64
CA GLY A 67 14.31 7.62 10.21
C GLY A 67 13.51 6.80 11.19
N SER A 68 12.45 6.23 10.68
CA SER A 68 11.51 5.41 11.43
C SER A 68 11.26 4.11 10.72
N VAL A 69 10.93 3.08 11.48
CA VAL A 69 10.46 1.81 10.94
C VAL A 69 8.94 1.78 11.04
N LEU A 70 8.28 1.57 9.92
CA LEU A 70 6.84 1.44 9.86
C LEU A 70 6.47 0.12 9.21
N MET A 71 5.31 -0.39 9.60
CA MET A 71 4.70 -1.52 8.90
C MET A 71 3.70 -0.99 7.90
N LEU A 72 3.60 -1.66 6.77
CA LEU A 72 2.59 -1.41 5.76
C LEU A 72 1.77 -2.68 5.57
N GLN A 73 0.45 -2.57 5.73
CA GLN A 73 -0.46 -3.64 5.35
C GLN A 73 -1.04 -3.32 3.98
N VAL A 74 -0.94 -4.27 3.07
CA VAL A 74 -1.57 -4.20 1.76
C VAL A 74 -2.66 -5.26 1.74
N ARG A 75 -3.91 -4.81 1.68
CA ARG A 75 -5.05 -5.70 1.51
C ARG A 75 -5.47 -5.66 0.05
N THR A 76 -5.76 -6.83 -0.51
CA THR A 76 -6.26 -6.95 -1.87
C THR A 76 -7.51 -7.81 -1.88
N ARG A 77 -8.40 -7.53 -2.81
CA ARG A 77 -9.70 -8.20 -2.92
C ARG A 77 -9.92 -8.67 -4.35
N SER A 78 -10.54 -9.83 -4.48
CA SER A 78 -10.90 -10.41 -5.78
C SER A 78 -12.33 -10.05 -6.17
N SER A 79 -12.72 -10.48 -7.36
CA SER A 79 -14.14 -10.61 -7.72
C SER A 79 -14.60 -12.05 -7.52
N LEU A 80 -15.91 -12.28 -7.60
CA LEU A 80 -16.45 -13.64 -7.55
C LEU A 80 -16.10 -14.44 -8.80
N ASP A 81 -15.97 -13.75 -9.94
CA ASP A 81 -15.67 -14.40 -11.21
C ASP A 81 -14.19 -14.73 -11.37
N ASP A 82 -13.34 -14.07 -10.60
CA ASP A 82 -11.89 -14.25 -10.67
C ASP A 82 -11.31 -14.19 -9.26
N LEU A 83 -11.30 -15.34 -8.60
CA LEU A 83 -10.80 -15.44 -7.23
C LEU A 83 -9.28 -15.27 -7.14
N GLY A 84 -8.56 -15.47 -8.25
CA GLY A 84 -7.11 -15.23 -8.31
C GLY A 84 -6.73 -13.78 -8.48
N ALA A 85 -7.69 -12.89 -8.75
CA ALA A 85 -7.39 -11.48 -8.99
C ALA A 85 -6.73 -10.80 -7.79
N ALA A 86 -7.07 -11.20 -6.56
CA ALA A 86 -6.43 -10.65 -5.36
C ALA A 86 -4.94 -11.01 -5.33
N GLU A 87 -4.60 -12.25 -5.66
CA GLU A 87 -3.20 -12.70 -5.73
C GLU A 87 -2.44 -11.98 -6.83
N ASP A 88 -3.04 -11.86 -8.00
CA ASP A 88 -2.42 -11.16 -9.13
C ASP A 88 -2.15 -9.69 -8.80
N LEU A 89 -3.11 -9.04 -8.15
CA LEU A 89 -2.95 -7.65 -7.73
C LEU A 89 -1.88 -7.52 -6.64
N ASP A 90 -1.87 -8.44 -5.68
CA ASP A 90 -0.86 -8.47 -4.63
C ASP A 90 0.55 -8.64 -5.23
N ASP A 91 0.70 -9.53 -6.21
CA ASP A 91 1.97 -9.75 -6.89
C ASP A 91 2.43 -8.50 -7.64
N ALA A 92 1.53 -7.83 -8.34
CA ALA A 92 1.85 -6.59 -9.06
C ALA A 92 2.32 -5.49 -8.11
N ILE A 93 1.62 -5.34 -6.98
CA ILE A 93 1.99 -4.37 -5.94
C ILE A 93 3.36 -4.73 -5.35
N SER A 94 3.57 -6.01 -5.04
CA SER A 94 4.82 -6.50 -4.46
C SER A 94 6.01 -6.22 -5.37
N GLN A 95 5.86 -6.40 -6.68
CA GLN A 95 6.93 -6.11 -7.64
C GLN A 95 7.35 -4.64 -7.59
N VAL A 96 6.39 -3.72 -7.46
CA VAL A 96 6.70 -2.30 -7.35
C VAL A 96 7.37 -2.00 -6.00
N LEU A 97 6.78 -2.51 -4.90
CA LEU A 97 7.29 -2.21 -3.57
C LEU A 97 8.67 -2.83 -3.30
N MET A 98 8.95 -3.98 -3.88
CA MET A 98 10.24 -4.67 -3.71
C MET A 98 11.26 -4.30 -4.79
N GLY A 99 10.94 -3.30 -5.59
CA GLY A 99 11.78 -2.89 -6.71
C GLY A 99 12.95 -2.01 -6.32
N ASN A 100 13.03 -0.85 -6.92
CA ASN A 100 14.21 0.00 -6.87
C ASN A 100 14.24 0.91 -5.64
N PHE A 101 14.98 0.52 -4.61
CA PHE A 101 15.16 1.36 -3.44
C PHE A 101 16.65 1.69 -3.25
N PRO A 102 16.98 2.85 -2.65
CA PRO A 102 16.08 3.84 -2.03
C PRO A 102 15.28 4.65 -3.06
N ILE A 103 14.17 5.20 -2.62
CA ILE A 103 13.33 6.06 -3.46
C ILE A 103 12.79 7.25 -2.66
N LEU A 104 12.75 8.42 -3.32
CA LEU A 104 12.09 9.61 -2.79
C LEU A 104 10.65 9.63 -3.31
N LEU A 105 9.69 9.53 -2.39
CA LEU A 105 8.28 9.60 -2.72
C LEU A 105 7.85 11.05 -2.97
N ASN A 106 6.76 11.22 -3.71
CA ASN A 106 6.28 12.56 -4.07
C ASN A 106 5.80 13.38 -2.87
N THR A 107 5.58 12.74 -1.71
CA THR A 107 5.24 13.41 -0.47
C THR A 107 6.46 13.87 0.33
N GLY A 108 7.67 13.62 -0.17
CA GLY A 108 8.91 14.02 0.49
C GLY A 108 9.54 12.95 1.36
N CYS A 109 8.84 11.86 1.66
CA CYS A 109 9.42 10.73 2.37
C CYS A 109 10.45 10.01 1.51
N THR A 110 11.57 9.61 2.11
CA THR A 110 12.53 8.71 1.47
C THR A 110 12.36 7.31 2.05
N VAL A 111 12.18 6.32 1.19
CA VAL A 111 12.14 4.92 1.58
C VAL A 111 13.49 4.30 1.29
N SER A 112 14.17 3.82 2.34
CA SER A 112 15.50 3.21 2.18
C SER A 112 15.39 1.74 1.82
N VAL A 113 14.47 1.02 2.44
CA VAL A 113 14.29 -0.42 2.21
C VAL A 113 12.86 -0.83 2.54
N ILE A 114 12.36 -1.80 1.78
CA ILE A 114 11.08 -2.46 2.05
C ILE A 114 11.35 -3.97 2.13
N ILE A 115 10.89 -4.59 3.20
CA ILE A 115 11.01 -6.03 3.40
C ILE A 115 9.62 -6.64 3.53
N ARG A 116 9.31 -7.61 2.67
CA ARG A 116 8.07 -8.37 2.78
C ARG A 116 8.17 -9.31 3.97
N VAL A 117 7.25 -9.19 4.92
CA VAL A 117 7.30 -9.95 6.18
C VAL A 117 6.40 -11.17 6.12
N SER A 118 5.17 -10.99 5.63
CA SER A 118 4.18 -12.07 5.60
C SER A 118 3.13 -11.80 4.55
N SER A 119 2.49 -12.86 4.09
CA SER A 119 1.34 -12.78 3.19
C SER A 119 0.43 -13.95 3.51
N SER A 120 -0.86 -13.68 3.71
CA SER A 120 -1.81 -14.73 4.03
C SER A 120 -3.22 -14.34 3.59
N PRO A 121 -4.06 -15.33 3.25
CA PRO A 121 -5.45 -15.05 2.99
C PRO A 121 -6.15 -14.64 4.29
N ILE A 122 -7.01 -13.63 4.20
CA ILE A 122 -7.89 -13.23 5.29
C ILE A 122 -9.13 -14.13 5.27
N GLY A 123 -9.56 -14.55 4.08
CA GLY A 123 -10.77 -15.32 3.87
C GLY A 123 -11.69 -14.63 2.89
N ARG A 124 -12.96 -15.04 2.89
CA ARG A 124 -13.97 -14.43 2.02
C ARG A 124 -14.73 -13.36 2.79
N ASP A 125 -15.06 -12.28 2.10
CA ASP A 125 -15.93 -11.24 2.69
C ASP A 125 -17.40 -11.69 2.63
N SER A 126 -18.32 -10.82 3.09
CA SER A 126 -19.75 -11.14 3.12
C SER A 126 -20.36 -11.37 1.74
N ARG A 127 -19.68 -10.94 0.68
CA ARG A 127 -20.09 -11.18 -0.70
C ARG A 127 -19.34 -12.33 -1.36
N GLY A 128 -18.53 -13.06 -0.62
CA GLY A 128 -17.79 -14.19 -1.12
C GLY A 128 -16.51 -13.86 -1.88
N ARG A 129 -16.09 -12.60 -1.90
CA ARG A 129 -14.84 -12.19 -2.54
C ARG A 129 -13.66 -12.56 -1.65
N MET A 130 -12.59 -13.07 -2.25
CA MET A 130 -11.38 -13.43 -1.51
C MET A 130 -10.58 -12.18 -1.15
N GLU A 131 -10.07 -12.13 0.06
CA GLU A 131 -9.18 -11.07 0.51
C GLU A 131 -7.84 -11.64 0.97
N LEU A 132 -6.78 -10.91 0.65
CA LEU A 132 -5.42 -11.21 1.09
C LEU A 132 -4.88 -10.05 1.92
N SER A 133 -3.96 -10.36 2.82
CA SER A 133 -3.22 -9.36 3.58
C SER A 133 -1.74 -9.65 3.45
N THR A 134 -0.98 -8.67 2.99
CA THR A 134 0.48 -8.76 2.91
C THR A 134 1.08 -7.64 3.73
N ASN A 135 2.04 -7.97 4.58
CA ASN A 135 2.67 -7.00 5.48
C ASN A 135 4.13 -6.80 5.09
N TYR A 136 4.54 -5.53 5.11
CA TYR A 136 5.89 -5.11 4.79
C TYR A 136 6.45 -4.32 5.95
N ARG A 137 7.76 -4.45 6.19
CA ARG A 137 8.49 -3.56 7.08
C ARG A 137 9.22 -2.54 6.22
N ILE A 138 9.06 -1.27 6.56
CA ILE A 138 9.58 -0.18 5.75
C ILE A 138 10.45 0.73 6.62
N MET A 139 11.68 0.95 6.20
CA MET A 139 12.54 1.98 6.76
C MET A 139 12.29 3.27 5.99
N VAL A 140 11.80 4.28 6.67
CA VAL A 140 11.39 5.54 6.06
C VAL A 140 12.03 6.72 6.77
N HIS A 141 12.44 7.70 5.99
CA HIS A 141 12.97 8.97 6.48
C HIS A 141 12.08 10.11 5.98
N ASP A 142 11.61 10.92 6.90
CA ASP A 142 10.77 12.07 6.59
C ASP A 142 11.50 13.34 7.02
N PRO A 143 12.01 14.14 6.07
CA PRO A 143 12.77 15.34 6.38
C PRO A 143 11.89 16.57 6.70
N GLY A 144 10.67 16.35 7.19
CA GLY A 144 9.79 17.45 7.57
C GLY A 144 10.40 18.37 8.61
N PRO A 145 9.83 19.59 8.80
CA PRO A 145 10.47 20.63 9.62
C PRO A 145 10.77 20.21 11.05
N HIS A 146 9.96 19.37 11.64
CA HIS A 146 10.15 18.90 13.01
C HIS A 146 11.11 17.73 13.14
N ARG A 147 11.75 17.35 12.06
CA ARG A 147 12.75 16.29 12.03
C ARG A 147 14.16 16.83 11.72
N GLY A 148 14.24 18.12 11.59
CA GLY A 148 15.48 18.77 11.21
C GLY A 148 16.67 18.48 12.10
#